data_d26fafdd72ccbbd2e1c6741893d85030
#
_entry.id   d26fafdd72ccbbd2e1c6741893d85030
#
_cell.length_a   1.000
_cell.length_b   1.000
_cell.length_c   1.000
_cell.angle_alpha   90.00
_cell.angle_beta   90.00
_cell.angle_gamma   90.00
#
_symmetry.space_group_name_H-M   'P 1'
#
loop_
_entity.id
_entity.type
_entity.pdbx_description
1 polymer ?
#
loop_
_entity_poly.entity_id
_entity_poly.type
_entity_poly.pdbx_seq_one_letter_code
_entity_poly.pdbx_strand_id
1 'polypeptide(L)'
;MSDERCTEVPLGMLCLTGGVDVGDKMLAYEVVGWGRGRESWGIEFALIDGNPREDGVWRALDRAIFHRVFTCKDGKKMRVRRIAVDFGFCADHVYAYTKTRATRCIATKGVGGLGKPFILGAGTTTKASRVRLQLLGVDAGKEEVMGRLRVEKPGPGYCHFPQLENGEPMRGYDETFFAGLKAEHREIRHKLGFRTYVWTKLPSQRNEPFDCRILALAALVMPSSGINLDTMSRDVFENQAAEADQVSSPFGARRMGGTENLPIEDFRIRRFIRPRVIGEPPPSPWGALW
;
A
#
# COMPACT_ATOMS: atom_id res chain seq x y z
N MET A 1 23.13 -13.73 14.47
CA MET A 1 22.11 -12.96 15.19
C MET A 1 20.88 -12.99 14.31
N SER A 2 19.91 -13.81 14.67
CA SER A 2 18.63 -13.95 13.95
C SER A 2 17.86 -12.65 14.06
N ASP A 3 17.47 -12.08 12.94
CA ASP A 3 16.60 -10.90 12.86
C ASP A 3 15.19 -11.32 13.31
N GLU A 4 14.94 -11.30 14.61
CA GLU A 4 13.67 -11.61 15.26
C GLU A 4 12.64 -10.50 15.11
N ARG A 5 12.56 -9.90 13.95
CA ARG A 5 11.39 -9.11 13.61
C ARG A 5 10.30 -10.01 13.08
N CYS A 6 9.81 -10.85 13.98
CA CYS A 6 8.61 -11.64 13.77
C CYS A 6 7.47 -10.69 13.40
N THR A 7 7.14 -10.63 12.13
CA THR A 7 5.97 -9.91 11.66
C THR A 7 4.76 -10.76 11.97
N GLU A 8 4.29 -10.69 13.21
CA GLU A 8 3.11 -11.43 13.62
C GLU A 8 1.88 -10.91 12.88
N VAL A 9 1.36 -11.78 12.02
CA VAL A 9 0.11 -11.57 11.32
C VAL A 9 -1.01 -12.14 12.19
N PRO A 10 -2.01 -11.33 12.62
CA PRO A 10 -3.15 -11.81 13.39
C PRO A 10 -3.93 -12.94 12.71
N LEU A 11 -4.58 -13.79 13.53
CA LEU A 11 -5.25 -15.02 13.04
C LEU A 11 -6.46 -14.75 12.13
N GLY A 12 -7.13 -13.61 12.28
CA GLY A 12 -8.33 -13.26 11.49
C GLY A 12 -8.08 -12.93 10.03
N MET A 13 -6.83 -12.79 9.61
CA MET A 13 -6.49 -12.43 8.23
C MET A 13 -6.58 -13.61 7.28
N LEU A 14 -7.11 -13.33 6.09
CA LEU A 14 -7.27 -14.29 4.99
C LEU A 14 -6.25 -14.06 3.87
N CYS A 15 -5.93 -12.81 3.54
CA CYS A 15 -4.94 -12.46 2.52
C CYS A 15 -4.26 -11.13 2.82
N LEU A 16 -3.15 -10.89 2.12
CA LEU A 16 -2.39 -9.63 2.17
C LEU A 16 -2.43 -8.95 0.81
N THR A 17 -2.69 -7.63 0.81
CA THR A 17 -2.51 -6.79 -0.38
C THR A 17 -1.63 -5.58 -0.04
N GLY A 18 -1.13 -4.90 -1.07
CA GLY A 18 -0.35 -3.69 -0.87
C GLY A 18 -0.79 -2.55 -1.77
N GLY A 19 -0.53 -1.34 -1.32
CA GLY A 19 -0.63 -0.13 -2.10
C GLY A 19 0.73 0.56 -2.19
N VAL A 20 1.06 1.06 -3.37
CA VAL A 20 2.34 1.75 -3.62
C VAL A 20 2.06 3.09 -4.29
N ASP A 21 2.43 4.14 -3.61
CA ASP A 21 2.42 5.50 -4.14
C ASP A 21 3.81 5.88 -4.66
N VAL A 22 3.86 6.51 -5.84
CA VAL A 22 5.10 6.83 -6.55
C VAL A 22 5.36 8.32 -6.52
N GLY A 23 6.26 8.76 -5.64
CA GLY A 23 6.71 10.14 -5.53
C GLY A 23 7.94 10.46 -6.38
N ASP A 24 8.42 11.71 -6.31
CA ASP A 24 9.58 12.16 -7.10
C ASP A 24 10.92 11.52 -6.68
N LYS A 25 11.09 11.30 -5.38
CA LYS A 25 12.36 10.82 -4.79
C LYS A 25 12.18 9.61 -3.88
N MET A 26 11.06 8.91 -4.01
CA MET A 26 10.75 7.75 -3.17
C MET A 26 9.57 6.96 -3.71
N LEU A 27 9.44 5.73 -3.21
CA LEU A 27 8.19 4.97 -3.20
C LEU A 27 7.67 4.90 -1.76
N ALA A 28 6.39 5.19 -1.56
CA ALA A 28 5.71 4.84 -0.33
C ALA A 28 4.94 3.54 -0.53
N TYR A 29 4.93 2.66 0.46
CA TYR A 29 4.11 1.45 0.38
C TYR A 29 3.45 1.11 1.70
N GLU A 30 2.29 0.49 1.61
CA GLU A 30 1.62 -0.12 2.74
C GLU A 30 1.23 -1.56 2.41
N VAL A 31 1.48 -2.47 3.34
CA VAL A 31 0.95 -3.84 3.31
C VAL A 31 -0.19 -3.93 4.30
N VAL A 32 -1.34 -4.43 3.82
CA VAL A 32 -2.58 -4.55 4.60
C VAL A 32 -3.08 -5.99 4.57
N GLY A 33 -3.39 -6.52 5.73
CA GLY A 33 -4.08 -7.80 5.89
C GLY A 33 -5.60 -7.60 5.90
N TRP A 34 -6.34 -8.56 5.34
CA TRP A 34 -7.79 -8.50 5.20
C TRP A 34 -8.44 -9.77 5.71
N GLY A 35 -9.51 -9.62 6.47
CA GLY A 35 -10.37 -10.68 6.99
C GLY A 35 -11.80 -10.56 6.51
N ARG A 36 -12.69 -11.38 7.09
CA ARG A 36 -14.12 -11.38 6.81
C ARG A 36 -14.72 -9.99 7.00
N GLY A 37 -15.72 -9.65 6.19
CA GLY A 37 -16.35 -8.33 6.26
C GLY A 37 -15.40 -7.17 5.94
N ARG A 38 -14.24 -7.47 5.34
CA ARG A 38 -13.15 -6.52 5.07
C ARG A 38 -12.60 -5.85 6.33
N GLU A 39 -12.65 -6.50 7.49
CA GLU A 39 -11.83 -6.12 8.63
C GLU A 39 -10.36 -6.10 8.21
N SER A 40 -9.60 -5.10 8.63
CA SER A 40 -8.26 -4.88 8.10
C SER A 40 -7.22 -4.67 9.19
N TRP A 41 -6.00 -5.10 8.92
CA TRP A 41 -4.84 -4.94 9.79
C TRP A 41 -3.71 -4.29 9.01
N GLY A 42 -3.22 -3.17 9.50
CA GLY A 42 -1.97 -2.61 9.03
C GLY A 42 -0.82 -3.56 9.36
N ILE A 43 -0.04 -3.95 8.36
CA ILE A 43 1.11 -4.83 8.56
C ILE A 43 2.39 -4.03 8.59
N GLU A 44 2.58 -3.17 7.61
CA GLU A 44 3.72 -2.28 7.53
C GLU A 44 3.43 -1.11 6.60
N PHE A 45 3.87 0.07 6.99
CA PHE A 45 4.00 1.24 6.13
C PHE A 45 5.47 1.67 6.11
N ALA A 46 6.02 1.94 4.93
CA ALA A 46 7.39 2.42 4.82
C ALA A 46 7.63 3.26 3.55
N LEU A 47 8.70 4.03 3.58
CA LEU A 47 9.21 4.78 2.44
C LEU A 47 10.52 4.15 1.98
N ILE A 48 10.68 4.00 0.67
CA ILE A 48 11.93 3.61 0.01
C ILE A 48 12.48 4.85 -0.67
N ASP A 49 13.54 5.39 -0.13
CA ASP A 49 14.20 6.56 -0.73
C ASP A 49 14.91 6.17 -2.02
N GLY A 50 14.80 6.97 -3.03
CA GLY A 50 15.44 6.78 -4.32
C GLY A 50 14.63 7.36 -5.48
N ASN A 51 15.28 7.48 -6.62
CA ASN A 51 14.64 7.99 -7.82
C ASN A 51 13.83 6.89 -8.52
N PRO A 52 12.49 7.03 -8.67
CA PRO A 52 11.68 6.02 -9.36
C PRO A 52 12.01 5.80 -10.84
N ARG A 53 12.88 6.63 -11.42
CA ARG A 53 13.43 6.41 -12.75
C ARG A 53 14.61 5.43 -12.78
N GLU A 54 15.01 4.94 -11.61
CA GLU A 54 16.12 4.00 -11.44
C GLU A 54 15.62 2.64 -10.98
N ASP A 55 16.24 1.58 -11.46
CA ASP A 55 15.85 0.19 -11.15
C ASP A 55 16.03 -0.17 -9.68
N GLY A 56 16.96 0.48 -9.00
CA GLY A 56 17.33 0.16 -7.64
C GLY A 56 16.17 0.24 -6.65
N VAL A 57 15.36 1.31 -6.75
CA VAL A 57 14.21 1.51 -5.86
C VAL A 57 13.12 0.45 -6.09
N TRP A 58 12.92 0.01 -7.33
CA TRP A 58 11.97 -1.07 -7.65
C TRP A 58 12.45 -2.43 -7.17
N ARG A 59 13.76 -2.71 -7.24
CA ARG A 59 14.34 -3.91 -6.63
C ARG A 59 14.22 -3.90 -5.09
N ALA A 60 14.34 -2.72 -4.47
CA ALA A 60 14.09 -2.58 -3.03
C ALA A 60 12.62 -2.86 -2.68
N LEU A 61 11.68 -2.40 -3.52
CA LEU A 61 10.26 -2.71 -3.37
C LEU A 61 9.98 -4.22 -3.49
N ASP A 62 10.59 -4.90 -4.45
CA ASP A 62 10.46 -6.35 -4.60
C ASP A 62 10.91 -7.10 -3.34
N ARG A 63 12.06 -6.71 -2.78
CA ARG A 63 12.55 -7.31 -1.52
C ARG A 63 11.60 -7.05 -0.36
N ALA A 64 11.07 -5.83 -0.26
CA ALA A 64 10.19 -5.43 0.83
C ALA A 64 8.83 -6.12 0.79
N ILE A 65 8.30 -6.39 -0.40
CA ILE A 65 6.93 -6.89 -0.59
C ILE A 65 6.89 -8.32 -1.10
N PHE A 66 7.54 -8.63 -2.23
CA PHE A 66 7.34 -9.91 -2.91
C PHE A 66 8.28 -11.02 -2.44
N HIS A 67 9.49 -10.69 -2.03
CA HIS A 67 10.43 -11.68 -1.50
C HIS A 67 10.25 -11.91 0.00
N ARG A 68 9.45 -11.05 0.65
CA ARG A 68 9.19 -11.18 2.07
C ARG A 68 8.09 -12.20 2.35
N VAL A 69 8.29 -12.95 3.43
CA VAL A 69 7.32 -13.86 4.00
C VAL A 69 6.88 -13.32 5.35
N PHE A 70 5.60 -13.25 5.58
CA PHE A 70 5.00 -12.78 6.82
C PHE A 70 4.55 -13.98 7.64
N THR A 71 5.04 -14.09 8.88
CA THR A 71 4.71 -15.20 9.77
C THR A 71 3.47 -14.85 10.60
N CYS A 72 2.47 -15.74 10.59
CA CYS A 72 1.28 -15.64 11.40
C CYS A 72 1.55 -16.10 12.83
N LYS A 73 0.70 -15.69 13.79
CA LYS A 73 0.79 -16.15 15.19
C LYS A 73 0.71 -17.67 15.35
N ASP A 74 0.07 -18.37 14.43
CA ASP A 74 0.00 -19.83 14.38
C ASP A 74 1.19 -20.49 13.64
N GLY A 75 2.24 -19.76 13.35
CA GLY A 75 3.43 -20.24 12.64
C GLY A 75 3.27 -20.39 11.13
N LYS A 76 2.05 -20.23 10.59
CA LYS A 76 1.82 -20.26 9.15
C LYS A 76 2.42 -19.03 8.49
N LYS A 77 2.72 -19.16 7.21
CA LYS A 77 3.38 -18.11 6.41
C LYS A 77 2.43 -17.56 5.36
N MET A 78 2.50 -16.26 5.13
CA MET A 78 1.73 -15.57 4.10
C MET A 78 2.66 -14.70 3.24
N ARG A 79 2.26 -14.48 1.99
CA ARG A 79 2.90 -13.51 1.08
C ARG A 79 1.89 -12.48 0.62
N VAL A 80 2.35 -11.30 0.24
CA VAL A 80 1.49 -10.31 -0.41
C VAL A 80 0.98 -10.89 -1.72
N ARG A 81 -0.33 -11.05 -1.82
CA ARG A 81 -1.00 -11.63 -2.99
C ARG A 81 -0.96 -10.69 -4.19
N ARG A 82 -1.21 -9.40 -3.95
CA ARG A 82 -1.31 -8.39 -5.01
C ARG A 82 -1.01 -7.00 -4.48
N ILE A 83 -0.47 -6.15 -5.36
CA ILE A 83 -0.32 -4.72 -5.10
C ILE A 83 -0.96 -3.89 -6.22
N ALA A 84 -1.45 -2.71 -5.85
CA ALA A 84 -1.79 -1.64 -6.77
C ALA A 84 -0.72 -0.55 -6.69
N VAL A 85 -0.25 -0.08 -7.84
CA VAL A 85 0.81 0.93 -7.94
C VAL A 85 0.25 2.16 -8.62
N ASP A 86 0.40 3.34 -8.01
CA ASP A 86 -0.01 4.58 -8.64
C ASP A 86 0.80 4.84 -9.91
N PHE A 87 0.09 5.30 -10.92
CA PHE A 87 0.64 5.61 -12.24
C PHE A 87 0.90 7.11 -12.44
N GLY A 88 0.50 7.95 -11.50
CA GLY A 88 0.52 9.42 -11.64
C GLY A 88 1.89 10.00 -11.94
N PHE A 89 2.95 9.37 -11.44
CA PHE A 89 4.34 9.76 -11.66
C PHE A 89 5.15 8.62 -12.29
N CYS A 90 6.13 8.92 -13.15
CA CYS A 90 7.01 7.95 -13.81
C CYS A 90 6.27 6.81 -14.55
N ALA A 91 5.24 7.13 -15.32
CA ALA A 91 4.36 6.20 -16.00
C ALA A 91 5.07 5.02 -16.70
N ASP A 92 6.15 5.30 -17.45
CA ASP A 92 6.88 4.29 -18.21
C ASP A 92 7.56 3.26 -17.29
N HIS A 93 8.09 3.70 -16.14
CA HIS A 93 8.71 2.81 -15.16
C HIS A 93 7.66 1.98 -14.42
N VAL A 94 6.53 2.59 -14.04
CA VAL A 94 5.39 1.85 -13.47
C VAL A 94 4.90 0.78 -14.44
N TYR A 95 4.77 1.09 -15.73
CA TYR A 95 4.38 0.11 -16.73
C TYR A 95 5.41 -1.00 -16.91
N ALA A 96 6.70 -0.66 -16.98
CA ALA A 96 7.76 -1.67 -17.10
C ALA A 96 7.74 -2.60 -15.87
N TYR A 97 7.61 -2.05 -14.68
CA TYR A 97 7.54 -2.81 -13.43
C TYR A 97 6.31 -3.72 -13.35
N THR A 98 5.13 -3.18 -13.64
CA THR A 98 3.87 -3.94 -13.54
C THR A 98 3.71 -4.97 -14.66
N LYS A 99 4.27 -4.73 -15.84
CA LYS A 99 4.21 -5.65 -16.98
C LYS A 99 4.83 -7.01 -16.68
N THR A 100 5.98 -7.03 -16.03
CA THR A 100 6.68 -8.28 -15.67
C THR A 100 6.04 -8.99 -14.48
N ARG A 101 5.10 -8.34 -13.78
CA ARG A 101 4.41 -8.83 -12.58
C ARG A 101 2.89 -8.80 -12.71
N ALA A 102 2.36 -8.97 -13.93
CA ALA A 102 0.96 -8.73 -14.26
C ALA A 102 -0.06 -9.55 -13.44
N THR A 103 0.32 -10.68 -12.88
CA THR A 103 -0.52 -11.49 -11.99
C THR A 103 -0.61 -10.91 -10.57
N ARG A 104 0.43 -10.23 -10.11
CA ARG A 104 0.56 -9.72 -8.74
C ARG A 104 0.58 -8.20 -8.62
N CYS A 105 0.73 -7.50 -9.75
CA CYS A 105 0.89 -6.05 -9.79
C CYS A 105 -0.08 -5.44 -10.81
N ILE A 106 -0.70 -4.33 -10.47
CA ILE A 106 -1.53 -3.58 -11.41
C ILE A 106 -1.21 -2.09 -11.31
N ALA A 107 -1.02 -1.45 -12.47
CA ALA A 107 -0.94 -0.01 -12.56
C ALA A 107 -2.34 0.59 -12.36
N THR A 108 -2.43 1.66 -11.57
CA THR A 108 -3.69 2.35 -11.27
C THR A 108 -3.57 3.83 -11.53
N LYS A 109 -4.68 4.45 -11.93
CA LYS A 109 -4.78 5.91 -12.09
C LYS A 109 -6.00 6.44 -11.38
N GLY A 110 -5.79 7.42 -10.51
CA GLY A 110 -6.86 8.15 -9.84
C GLY A 110 -7.63 9.05 -10.79
N VAL A 111 -8.95 9.06 -10.66
CA VAL A 111 -9.87 9.94 -11.38
C VAL A 111 -10.78 10.59 -10.36
N GLY A 112 -10.63 11.89 -10.15
CA GLY A 112 -11.48 12.67 -9.24
C GLY A 112 -12.88 12.90 -9.80
N GLY A 113 -13.80 13.30 -8.95
CA GLY A 113 -15.17 13.70 -9.25
C GLY A 113 -16.22 12.85 -8.55
N LEU A 114 -17.24 13.54 -8.03
CA LEU A 114 -18.36 12.94 -7.31
C LEU A 114 -19.14 11.93 -8.15
N GLY A 115 -19.69 10.93 -7.48
CA GLY A 115 -20.58 9.93 -8.10
C GLY A 115 -19.86 8.86 -8.91
N LYS A 116 -18.53 8.88 -8.99
CA LYS A 116 -17.76 7.82 -9.63
C LYS A 116 -17.60 6.64 -8.66
N PRO A 117 -17.83 5.39 -9.12
CA PRO A 117 -17.56 4.22 -8.29
C PRO A 117 -16.06 4.10 -8.00
N PHE A 118 -15.70 3.47 -6.90
CA PHE A 118 -14.29 3.29 -6.52
C PHE A 118 -13.50 2.56 -7.61
N ILE A 119 -14.02 1.48 -8.16
CA ILE A 119 -13.44 0.79 -9.32
C ILE A 119 -14.19 1.22 -10.57
N LEU A 120 -13.52 1.94 -11.47
CA LEU A 120 -14.10 2.45 -12.72
C LEU A 120 -14.00 1.39 -13.82
N GLY A 121 -15.00 0.51 -13.87
CA GLY A 121 -15.11 -0.53 -14.89
C GLY A 121 -13.99 -1.57 -14.87
N ALA A 122 -13.88 -2.35 -15.93
CA ALA A 122 -12.75 -3.25 -16.13
C ALA A 122 -11.51 -2.46 -16.52
N GLY A 123 -10.36 -2.86 -15.98
CA GLY A 123 -9.10 -2.21 -16.35
C GLY A 123 -8.83 -2.31 -17.86
N THR A 124 -8.40 -1.20 -18.44
CA THR A 124 -8.08 -1.12 -19.87
C THR A 124 -6.62 -1.49 -20.12
N THR A 125 -6.35 -2.09 -21.28
CA THR A 125 -4.97 -2.32 -21.73
C THR A 125 -4.53 -1.15 -22.58
N THR A 126 -3.43 -0.50 -22.22
CA THR A 126 -2.88 0.60 -23.01
C THR A 126 -2.29 0.06 -24.30
N LYS A 127 -2.59 0.70 -25.44
CA LYS A 127 -2.13 0.24 -26.76
C LYS A 127 -0.60 0.26 -26.87
N ALA A 128 0.05 1.26 -26.28
CA ALA A 128 1.50 1.45 -26.38
C ALA A 128 2.29 0.45 -25.52
N SER A 129 1.93 0.28 -24.26
CA SER A 129 2.68 -0.54 -23.29
C SER A 129 2.18 -1.96 -23.16
N ARG A 130 0.94 -2.25 -23.62
CA ARG A 130 0.21 -3.51 -23.41
C ARG A 130 0.06 -3.86 -21.91
N VAL A 131 0.06 -2.87 -21.06
CA VAL A 131 -0.13 -3.03 -19.62
C VAL A 131 -1.57 -2.71 -19.24
N ARG A 132 -2.11 -3.48 -18.33
CA ARG A 132 -3.44 -3.25 -17.77
C ARG A 132 -3.40 -2.07 -16.82
N LEU A 133 -4.17 -1.02 -17.11
CA LEU A 133 -4.36 0.15 -16.27
C LEU A 133 -5.76 0.13 -15.68
N GLN A 134 -5.88 0.16 -14.36
CA GLN A 134 -7.16 0.27 -13.66
C GLN A 134 -7.41 1.72 -13.25
N LEU A 135 -8.54 2.28 -13.65
CA LEU A 135 -8.97 3.58 -13.18
C LEU A 135 -9.69 3.45 -11.83
N LEU A 136 -9.39 4.35 -10.91
CA LEU A 136 -9.97 4.41 -9.57
C LEU A 136 -10.71 5.73 -9.36
N GLY A 137 -11.97 5.68 -8.90
CA GLY A 137 -12.67 6.85 -8.41
C GLY A 137 -12.11 7.23 -7.04
N VAL A 138 -11.15 8.17 -7.01
CA VAL A 138 -10.42 8.49 -5.78
C VAL A 138 -11.32 9.06 -4.68
N ASP A 139 -12.35 9.84 -5.03
CA ASP A 139 -13.27 10.40 -4.05
C ASP A 139 -14.03 9.29 -3.31
N ALA A 140 -14.52 8.27 -4.03
CA ALA A 140 -15.17 7.11 -3.43
C ALA A 140 -14.20 6.26 -2.60
N GLY A 141 -12.95 6.09 -3.07
CA GLY A 141 -11.91 5.41 -2.31
C GLY A 141 -11.59 6.10 -0.99
N LYS A 142 -11.48 7.43 -1.01
CA LYS A 142 -11.27 8.26 0.19
C LYS A 142 -12.44 8.15 1.16
N GLU A 143 -13.68 8.24 0.65
CA GLU A 143 -14.87 8.06 1.48
C GLU A 143 -14.94 6.68 2.12
N GLU A 144 -14.61 5.62 1.37
CA GLU A 144 -14.60 4.26 1.90
C GLU A 144 -13.54 4.09 3.00
N VAL A 145 -12.32 4.55 2.80
CA VAL A 145 -11.25 4.47 3.82
C VAL A 145 -11.62 5.28 5.05
N MET A 146 -12.09 6.53 4.88
CA MET A 146 -12.49 7.37 6.01
C MET A 146 -13.70 6.80 6.76
N GLY A 147 -14.66 6.19 6.06
CA GLY A 147 -15.79 5.50 6.68
C GLY A 147 -15.33 4.35 7.58
N ARG A 148 -14.36 3.56 7.12
CA ARG A 148 -13.78 2.44 7.89
C ARG A 148 -13.00 2.91 9.12
N LEU A 149 -12.25 4.00 8.99
CA LEU A 149 -11.50 4.58 10.12
C LEU A 149 -12.42 5.09 11.25
N ARG A 150 -13.71 5.28 11.00
CA ARG A 150 -14.71 5.65 12.01
C ARG A 150 -15.40 4.47 12.69
N VAL A 151 -15.13 3.24 12.25
CA VAL A 151 -15.68 2.06 12.91
C VAL A 151 -14.96 1.87 14.24
N GLU A 152 -15.70 1.91 15.35
CA GLU A 152 -15.13 1.92 16.69
C GLU A 152 -14.87 0.51 17.27
N LYS A 153 -15.61 -0.50 16.80
CA LYS A 153 -15.54 -1.85 17.34
C LYS A 153 -14.92 -2.82 16.35
N PRO A 154 -14.04 -3.74 16.82
CA PRO A 154 -13.51 -4.81 15.99
C PRO A 154 -14.62 -5.61 15.29
N GLY A 155 -14.38 -5.99 14.04
CA GLY A 155 -15.31 -6.69 13.18
C GLY A 155 -15.38 -6.11 11.76
N PRO A 156 -16.46 -6.32 11.03
CA PRO A 156 -16.58 -5.87 9.65
C PRO A 156 -16.24 -4.39 9.47
N GLY A 157 -15.29 -4.10 8.59
CA GLY A 157 -14.85 -2.75 8.27
C GLY A 157 -13.85 -2.11 9.23
N TYR A 158 -13.62 -2.67 10.41
CA TYR A 158 -12.70 -2.10 11.39
C TYR A 158 -11.24 -2.12 10.90
N CYS A 159 -10.46 -1.10 11.29
CA CYS A 159 -9.05 -0.95 10.94
C CYS A 159 -8.17 -1.10 12.18
N HIS A 160 -7.41 -2.20 12.24
CA HIS A 160 -6.39 -2.41 13.26
C HIS A 160 -5.06 -1.84 12.81
N PHE A 161 -4.32 -1.23 13.74
CA PHE A 161 -2.94 -0.79 13.52
C PHE A 161 -2.05 -1.38 14.60
N PRO A 162 -0.85 -1.88 14.23
CA PRO A 162 0.03 -2.52 15.19
C PRO A 162 0.66 -1.50 16.13
N GLN A 163 0.68 -1.87 17.42
CA GLN A 163 1.36 -1.15 18.47
C GLN A 163 2.16 -2.14 19.32
N LEU A 164 3.22 -1.68 19.96
CA LEU A 164 3.88 -2.43 21.03
C LEU A 164 3.00 -2.48 22.28
N GLU A 165 3.29 -3.41 23.21
CA GLU A 165 2.53 -3.55 24.46
C GLU A 165 2.51 -2.27 25.30
N ASN A 166 3.57 -1.46 25.23
CA ASN A 166 3.66 -0.15 25.86
C ASN A 166 2.92 0.97 25.10
N GLY A 167 2.23 0.65 23.99
CA GLY A 167 1.52 1.62 23.14
C GLY A 167 2.41 2.37 22.15
N GLU A 168 3.70 2.05 22.06
CA GLU A 168 4.58 2.70 21.07
C GLU A 168 4.24 2.30 19.62
N PRO A 169 4.44 3.22 18.66
CA PRO A 169 4.24 2.95 17.24
C PRO A 169 5.10 1.79 16.74
N MET A 170 4.55 1.00 15.85
CA MET A 170 5.20 -0.16 15.30
C MET A 170 5.09 -0.19 13.77
N ARG A 171 6.16 -0.58 13.07
CA ARG A 171 6.18 -0.82 11.62
C ARG A 171 5.69 0.35 10.75
N GLY A 172 6.03 1.56 11.14
CA GLY A 172 5.71 2.77 10.39
C GLY A 172 4.35 3.41 10.71
N TYR A 173 3.58 2.84 11.65
CA TYR A 173 2.29 3.39 12.09
C TYR A 173 2.46 4.35 13.27
N ASP A 174 3.13 5.46 13.03
CA ASP A 174 3.40 6.52 14.00
C ASP A 174 2.47 7.74 13.79
N GLU A 175 2.71 8.80 14.52
CA GLU A 175 1.97 10.06 14.39
C GLU A 175 2.02 10.62 12.96
N THR A 176 3.15 10.46 12.26
CA THR A 176 3.33 10.95 10.89
C THR A 176 2.42 10.19 9.92
N PHE A 177 2.32 8.87 10.10
CA PHE A 177 1.39 8.05 9.35
C PHE A 177 -0.06 8.50 9.57
N PHE A 178 -0.48 8.66 10.83
CA PHE A 178 -1.85 9.08 11.15
C PHE A 178 -2.15 10.51 10.74
N ALA A 179 -1.17 11.41 10.79
CA ALA A 179 -1.30 12.74 10.20
C ALA A 179 -1.51 12.67 8.68
N GLY A 180 -0.79 11.76 8.01
CA GLY A 180 -0.94 11.52 6.57
C GLY A 180 -2.31 10.98 6.18
N LEU A 181 -2.90 10.09 6.99
CA LEU A 181 -4.29 9.64 6.80
C LEU A 181 -5.31 10.79 6.91
N LYS A 182 -5.00 11.83 7.67
CA LYS A 182 -5.85 13.02 7.88
C LYS A 182 -5.45 14.21 7.00
N ALA A 183 -4.44 14.04 6.15
CA ALA A 183 -3.89 15.12 5.32
C ALA A 183 -4.90 15.69 4.33
N GLU A 184 -5.98 14.97 4.08
CA GLU A 184 -7.04 15.41 3.20
C GLU A 184 -8.40 15.42 3.90
N HIS A 185 -9.18 16.43 3.59
CA HIS A 185 -10.54 16.58 4.12
C HIS A 185 -11.50 17.02 3.01
N ARG A 186 -12.78 16.87 3.28
CA ARG A 186 -13.84 17.21 2.33
C ARG A 186 -14.37 18.61 2.60
N GLU A 187 -14.24 19.48 1.61
CA GLU A 187 -14.79 20.84 1.64
C GLU A 187 -16.06 20.95 0.82
N ILE A 188 -16.96 21.84 1.27
CA ILE A 188 -18.14 22.21 0.50
C ILE A 188 -17.75 23.34 -0.44
N ARG A 189 -18.00 23.17 -1.72
CA ARG A 189 -17.87 24.21 -2.73
C ARG A 189 -19.21 24.41 -3.46
N HIS A 190 -19.46 25.63 -3.92
CA HIS A 190 -20.62 25.92 -4.75
C HIS A 190 -20.15 26.06 -6.20
N LYS A 191 -20.70 25.27 -7.09
CA LYS A 191 -20.44 25.36 -8.53
C LYS A 191 -21.76 25.54 -9.26
N LEU A 192 -21.90 26.65 -10.01
CA LEU A 192 -23.11 27.00 -10.75
C LEU A 192 -24.38 26.99 -9.86
N GLY A 193 -24.29 27.48 -8.62
CA GLY A 193 -25.40 27.48 -7.66
C GLY A 193 -25.64 26.14 -6.94
N PHE A 194 -25.00 25.06 -7.36
CA PHE A 194 -25.16 23.75 -6.73
C PHE A 194 -24.06 23.47 -5.70
N ARG A 195 -24.46 22.89 -4.59
CA ARG A 195 -23.56 22.44 -3.53
C ARG A 195 -22.82 21.19 -4.00
N THR A 196 -21.48 21.22 -3.99
CA THR A 196 -20.63 20.09 -4.33
C THR A 196 -19.58 19.87 -3.24
N TYR A 197 -18.98 18.71 -3.21
CA TYR A 197 -17.90 18.38 -2.28
C TYR A 197 -16.62 18.16 -3.07
N VAL A 198 -15.50 18.63 -2.53
CA VAL A 198 -14.17 18.45 -3.11
C VAL A 198 -13.21 18.02 -2.01
N TRP A 199 -12.40 17.02 -2.28
CA TRP A 199 -11.31 16.68 -1.40
C TRP A 199 -10.18 17.68 -1.54
N THR A 200 -9.75 18.24 -0.42
CA THR A 200 -8.67 19.23 -0.36
C THR A 200 -7.58 18.72 0.55
N LYS A 201 -6.35 18.76 0.04
CA LYS A 201 -5.17 18.41 0.84
C LYS A 201 -4.73 19.60 1.67
N LEU A 202 -4.43 19.36 2.94
CA LEU A 202 -3.85 20.38 3.81
C LEU A 202 -2.46 20.78 3.29
N PRO A 203 -2.14 22.10 3.21
CA PRO A 203 -0.83 22.55 2.81
C PRO A 203 0.26 21.90 3.66
N SER A 204 1.39 21.57 3.04
CA SER A 204 2.59 20.99 3.69
C SER A 204 2.40 19.60 4.31
N GLN A 205 1.22 18.99 4.28
CA GLN A 205 1.03 17.64 4.77
C GLN A 205 1.26 16.61 3.67
N ARG A 206 1.83 15.49 4.07
CA ARG A 206 2.06 14.34 3.22
C ARG A 206 0.84 13.44 3.28
N ASN A 207 0.36 12.93 2.15
CA ASN A 207 -0.82 12.07 2.06
C ASN A 207 -0.52 10.64 1.58
N GLU A 208 0.75 10.29 1.43
CA GLU A 208 1.17 8.96 0.98
C GLU A 208 0.56 7.82 1.82
N PRO A 209 0.40 7.93 3.17
CA PRO A 209 -0.31 6.94 3.96
C PRO A 209 -1.76 6.72 3.49
N PHE A 210 -2.46 7.81 3.15
CA PHE A 210 -3.83 7.74 2.68
C PHE A 210 -3.92 7.11 1.29
N ASP A 211 -3.05 7.53 0.37
CA ASP A 211 -3.01 7.00 -0.99
C ASP A 211 -2.62 5.51 -0.99
N CYS A 212 -1.61 5.11 -0.22
CA CYS A 212 -1.22 3.70 -0.07
C CYS A 212 -2.37 2.84 0.48
N ARG A 213 -3.13 3.33 1.48
CA ARG A 213 -4.29 2.62 2.04
C ARG A 213 -5.39 2.44 0.99
N ILE A 214 -5.70 3.47 0.21
CA ILE A 214 -6.67 3.41 -0.89
C ILE A 214 -6.21 2.39 -1.95
N LEU A 215 -4.94 2.41 -2.31
CA LEU A 215 -4.36 1.48 -3.29
C LEU A 215 -4.37 0.03 -2.79
N ALA A 216 -4.05 -0.22 -1.51
CA ALA A 216 -4.15 -1.56 -0.93
C ALA A 216 -5.59 -2.09 -0.93
N LEU A 217 -6.57 -1.23 -0.63
CA LEU A 217 -8.00 -1.57 -0.75
C LEU A 217 -8.39 -1.82 -2.21
N ALA A 218 -7.91 -1.01 -3.16
CA ALA A 218 -8.15 -1.22 -4.58
C ALA A 218 -7.61 -2.58 -5.04
N ALA A 219 -6.40 -2.95 -4.63
CA ALA A 219 -5.81 -4.25 -4.93
C ALA A 219 -6.66 -5.43 -4.44
N LEU A 220 -7.38 -5.25 -3.32
CA LEU A 220 -8.32 -6.23 -2.79
C LEU A 220 -9.59 -6.35 -3.65
N VAL A 221 -10.26 -5.20 -3.91
CA VAL A 221 -11.65 -5.20 -4.42
C VAL A 221 -11.76 -5.21 -5.94
N MET A 222 -10.65 -5.04 -6.67
CA MET A 222 -10.66 -5.12 -8.13
C MET A 222 -11.18 -6.48 -8.61
N PRO A 223 -12.11 -6.54 -9.58
CA PRO A 223 -12.60 -7.81 -10.13
C PRO A 223 -11.48 -8.74 -10.60
N SER A 224 -10.40 -8.16 -11.12
CA SER A 224 -9.22 -8.91 -11.57
C SER A 224 -8.37 -9.51 -10.44
N SER A 225 -8.68 -9.22 -9.16
CA SER A 225 -7.95 -9.81 -8.03
C SER A 225 -8.30 -11.27 -7.80
N GLY A 226 -9.52 -11.67 -8.14
CA GLY A 226 -10.07 -12.98 -7.81
C GLY A 226 -10.19 -13.23 -6.30
N ILE A 227 -10.12 -12.18 -5.49
CA ILE A 227 -10.21 -12.27 -4.02
C ILE A 227 -11.68 -12.17 -3.61
N ASN A 228 -12.18 -13.20 -2.96
CA ASN A 228 -13.48 -13.18 -2.31
C ASN A 228 -13.30 -13.60 -0.85
N LEU A 229 -13.32 -12.60 0.03
CA LEU A 229 -13.09 -12.81 1.47
C LEU A 229 -14.16 -13.67 2.14
N ASP A 230 -15.38 -13.75 1.56
CA ASP A 230 -16.47 -14.50 2.17
C ASP A 230 -16.36 -16.02 1.93
N THR A 231 -15.72 -16.41 0.85
CA THR A 231 -15.60 -17.83 0.44
C THR A 231 -14.20 -18.39 0.52
N MET A 232 -13.16 -17.54 0.49
CA MET A 232 -11.78 -18.02 0.50
C MET A 232 -11.35 -18.55 1.87
N SER A 233 -10.46 -19.53 1.87
CA SER A 233 -9.63 -19.90 3.02
C SER A 233 -8.44 -18.94 3.14
N ARG A 234 -7.72 -19.02 4.28
CA ARG A 234 -6.50 -18.23 4.47
C ARG A 234 -5.48 -18.57 3.38
N ASP A 235 -4.91 -17.54 2.78
CA ASP A 235 -3.88 -17.63 1.75
C ASP A 235 -2.51 -17.95 2.40
N VAL A 236 -2.32 -19.22 2.73
CA VAL A 236 -1.11 -19.71 3.39
C VAL A 236 -0.08 -20.09 2.35
N PHE A 237 1.11 -19.55 2.50
CA PHE A 237 2.25 -19.98 1.72
C PHE A 237 2.84 -21.25 2.33
N GLU A 238 2.56 -22.40 1.73
CA GLU A 238 3.26 -23.64 2.00
C GLU A 238 4.57 -23.64 1.23
N ASN A 239 5.68 -23.94 1.91
CA ASN A 239 6.99 -24.10 1.27
C ASN A 239 6.95 -25.32 0.32
N GLN A 240 6.34 -25.20 -0.82
CA GLN A 240 6.71 -26.04 -1.94
C GLN A 240 8.12 -25.61 -2.33
N ALA A 241 9.03 -26.58 -2.42
CA ALA A 241 10.43 -26.38 -2.74
C ALA A 241 10.57 -25.34 -3.84
N ALA A 242 11.41 -24.34 -3.59
CA ALA A 242 11.64 -23.16 -4.38
C ALA A 242 11.54 -23.42 -5.90
N GLU A 243 10.36 -23.22 -6.48
CA GLU A 243 10.32 -22.75 -7.84
C GLU A 243 10.85 -21.33 -7.77
N ALA A 244 12.11 -21.21 -8.18
CA ALA A 244 12.78 -19.95 -8.36
C ALA A 244 11.91 -19.13 -9.32
N ASP A 245 11.10 -18.20 -8.75
CA ASP A 245 10.69 -17.02 -9.46
C ASP A 245 12.00 -16.29 -9.83
N GLN A 246 12.59 -16.71 -10.94
CA GLN A 246 13.55 -15.91 -11.68
C GLN A 246 12.74 -14.71 -12.21
N VAL A 247 12.48 -13.77 -11.32
CA VAL A 247 12.09 -12.43 -11.71
C VAL A 247 13.31 -11.83 -12.39
N SER A 248 13.45 -12.11 -13.70
CA SER A 248 14.36 -11.38 -14.55
C SER A 248 14.10 -9.90 -14.35
N SER A 249 15.18 -9.12 -14.23
CA SER A 249 15.08 -7.65 -14.17
C SER A 249 14.02 -7.17 -15.19
N PRO A 250 13.07 -6.31 -14.80
CA PRO A 250 12.07 -5.78 -15.74
C PRO A 250 12.69 -5.04 -16.92
N PHE A 251 13.93 -4.64 -16.76
CA PHE A 251 14.74 -3.98 -17.77
C PHE A 251 15.68 -5.03 -18.36
N GLY A 252 15.26 -5.66 -19.45
CA GLY A 252 16.09 -6.60 -20.19
C GLY A 252 17.46 -6.00 -20.45
N ALA A 253 18.50 -6.79 -20.29
CA ALA A 253 19.88 -6.41 -20.47
C ALA A 253 20.12 -5.85 -21.89
N ARG A 254 19.82 -4.58 -22.12
CA ARG A 254 20.53 -3.79 -23.12
C ARG A 254 21.88 -3.49 -22.53
N ARG A 255 22.90 -4.17 -23.04
CA ARG A 255 24.30 -3.80 -22.85
C ARG A 255 24.46 -2.36 -23.36
N MET A 256 24.36 -1.42 -22.45
CA MET A 256 24.98 -0.11 -22.55
C MET A 256 26.19 -0.15 -21.65
N GLY A 257 27.35 0.16 -22.23
CA GLY A 257 28.63 0.04 -21.53
C GLY A 257 28.69 0.90 -20.28
N GLY A 258 29.31 0.33 -19.26
CA GLY A 258 29.96 1.03 -18.16
C GLY A 258 29.02 1.79 -17.24
N THR A 259 28.39 1.13 -16.29
CA THR A 259 28.11 1.70 -14.97
C THR A 259 28.39 0.60 -13.94
N GLU A 260 29.26 0.95 -13.01
CA GLU A 260 29.64 0.14 -11.87
C GLU A 260 28.44 -0.43 -11.17
N ASN A 261 28.50 -1.72 -10.82
CA ASN A 261 27.59 -2.38 -9.87
C ASN A 261 27.72 -1.67 -8.53
N LEU A 262 26.88 -0.66 -8.29
CA LEU A 262 26.73 -0.11 -6.95
C LEU A 262 26.20 -1.20 -6.03
N PRO A 263 26.77 -1.35 -4.83
CA PRO A 263 26.34 -2.37 -3.87
C PRO A 263 24.86 -2.20 -3.53
N ILE A 264 24.19 -3.32 -3.41
CA ILE A 264 22.73 -3.44 -3.21
C ILE A 264 22.26 -2.89 -1.84
N GLU A 265 23.18 -2.38 -1.03
CA GLU A 265 22.94 -1.93 0.36
C GLU A 265 22.48 -0.47 0.51
N ASP A 266 22.44 0.34 -0.54
CA ASP A 266 22.30 1.78 -0.44
C ASP A 266 20.86 2.34 -0.46
N PHE A 267 19.82 1.49 -0.58
CA PHE A 267 18.45 1.99 -0.51
C PHE A 267 17.93 1.98 0.92
N ARG A 268 17.82 3.17 1.53
CA ARG A 268 17.21 3.34 2.85
C ARG A 268 15.71 3.08 2.78
N ILE A 269 15.27 2.01 3.44
CA ILE A 269 13.85 1.85 3.79
C ILE A 269 13.65 2.60 5.11
N ARG A 270 12.92 3.72 5.05
CA ARG A 270 12.58 4.48 6.24
C ARG A 270 11.25 3.99 6.80
N ARG A 271 11.31 3.43 8.00
CA ARG A 271 10.15 3.25 8.87
C ARG A 271 10.18 4.42 9.84
N PHE A 272 9.14 5.22 9.84
CA PHE A 272 9.07 6.34 10.77
C PHE A 272 9.00 5.78 12.20
N ILE A 273 10.09 5.87 12.93
CA ILE A 273 10.17 5.65 14.37
C ILE A 273 10.81 6.91 14.92
N ARG A 274 10.02 7.79 15.54
CA ARG A 274 10.58 8.87 16.35
C ARG A 274 11.11 8.28 17.65
N PRO A 275 12.35 8.58 18.08
CA PRO A 275 12.75 8.31 19.45
C PRO A 275 11.84 9.13 20.39
N ARG A 276 11.20 8.47 21.35
CA ARG A 276 10.34 9.11 22.35
C ARG A 276 11.18 9.90 23.33
N VAL A 277 10.73 11.11 23.66
CA VAL A 277 11.19 11.84 24.83
C VAL A 277 10.57 11.15 26.05
N ILE A 278 11.41 10.62 26.95
CA ILE A 278 10.98 9.96 28.19
C ILE A 278 10.10 10.93 28.99
N GLY A 279 8.82 10.60 29.20
CA GLY A 279 7.90 11.40 30.03
C GLY A 279 6.58 11.81 29.36
N GLU A 280 6.38 11.60 28.07
CA GLU A 280 5.10 11.90 27.41
C GLU A 280 4.16 10.69 27.45
N PRO A 281 2.85 10.87 27.77
CA PRO A 281 1.87 9.79 27.65
C PRO A 281 1.70 9.36 26.19
N PRO A 282 1.35 8.09 25.92
CA PRO A 282 1.14 7.62 24.54
C PRO A 282 -0.02 8.41 23.92
N PRO A 283 0.16 8.94 22.68
CA PRO A 283 -0.93 9.58 21.97
C PRO A 283 -2.01 8.55 21.67
N SER A 284 -3.26 8.91 21.94
CA SER A 284 -4.38 8.11 21.45
C SER A 284 -4.34 8.09 19.92
N PRO A 285 -4.37 6.93 19.27
CA PRO A 285 -4.38 6.87 17.79
C PRO A 285 -5.59 7.59 17.18
N TRP A 286 -6.58 7.91 18.00
CA TRP A 286 -7.84 8.53 17.60
C TRP A 286 -8.09 9.91 18.24
N GLY A 287 -7.13 10.46 18.98
CA GLY A 287 -7.23 11.80 19.56
C GLY A 287 -7.54 12.84 18.47
N ALA A 288 -8.75 13.41 18.50
CA ALA A 288 -9.24 14.46 17.59
C ALA A 288 -9.51 14.05 16.12
N LEU A 289 -10.23 12.99 15.90
CA LEU A 289 -10.94 12.73 14.62
C LEU A 289 -12.29 13.44 14.54
N TRP A 290 -12.66 14.27 15.57
CA TRP A 290 -13.92 15.00 15.68
C TRP A 290 -13.72 16.50 15.59
#